data_2270dac2902da530f2a04f6255dd9c94
#
_entry.id   2270dac2902da530f2a04f6255dd9c94
#
_cell.length_a   1.000
_cell.length_b   1.000
_cell.length_c   1.000
_cell.angle_alpha   90.00
_cell.angle_beta   90.00
_cell.angle_gamma   90.00
#
_symmetry.space_group_name_H-M   'P 1'
#
loop_
_entity.id
_entity.type
_entity.pdbx_description
1 polymer ?
#
loop_
_entity_poly.entity_id
_entity_poly.type
_entity_poly.pdbx_seq_one_letter_code
_entity_poly.pdbx_strand_id
1 'polypeptide(L)'
;MLRDNNVPQYKNNSDYKTNCKAETPTKRLCESLFSFERFYFFLRYGIAYVDHPNGLQKHVMRYPQVFATKAIERHLDKGEQKGIIWHTQGSGKTALAYFNVKYLTDYYSQQGIVPQFFFIVDRIDLLEQAQKEFTRRGLKVNPVQSKEDFAKLIKDGVTTQNKEGKLEITVVNIHKF
;
A
#
# COMPACT_ATOMS: atom_id res chain seq x y z
N MET A 1 -15.90 3.30 10.66
CA MET A 1 -14.71 3.19 9.83
C MET A 1 -15.03 2.76 8.40
N LEU A 2 -15.89 1.80 8.20
CA LEU A 2 -16.41 1.42 6.88
C LEU A 2 -17.82 1.96 6.75
N ARG A 3 -17.93 3.26 6.47
CA ARG A 3 -19.22 3.87 6.21
C ARG A 3 -19.78 3.26 4.92
N ASP A 4 -20.95 2.73 5.03
CA ASP A 4 -21.85 2.56 3.91
C ASP A 4 -22.18 3.97 3.40
N ASN A 5 -21.34 4.50 2.55
CA ASN A 5 -21.60 5.76 1.91
C ASN A 5 -22.85 5.55 1.04
N ASN A 6 -23.83 6.42 1.18
CA ASN A 6 -25.03 6.39 0.35
C ASN A 6 -24.76 6.59 -1.15
N VAL A 7 -23.52 6.41 -1.59
CA VAL A 7 -23.11 6.49 -2.98
C VAL A 7 -23.35 5.13 -3.63
N PRO A 8 -24.25 5.04 -4.63
CA PRO A 8 -24.69 3.75 -5.20
C PRO A 8 -23.54 2.88 -5.72
N GLN A 9 -22.48 3.48 -6.25
CA GLN A 9 -21.31 2.80 -6.77
C GLN A 9 -20.51 2.04 -5.68
N TYR A 10 -20.61 2.47 -4.43
CA TYR A 10 -19.96 1.77 -3.32
C TYR A 10 -20.86 0.73 -2.67
N LYS A 11 -22.18 0.89 -2.74
CA LYS A 11 -23.12 -0.08 -2.18
C LYS A 11 -23.05 -1.47 -2.83
N ASN A 12 -22.64 -1.52 -4.07
CA ASN A 12 -22.56 -2.76 -4.85
C ASN A 12 -21.14 -3.34 -4.90
N ASN A 13 -20.14 -2.67 -4.36
CA ASN A 13 -18.78 -3.19 -4.32
C ASN A 13 -18.68 -4.29 -3.26
N SER A 14 -18.13 -5.46 -3.64
CA SER A 14 -17.96 -6.60 -2.75
C SER A 14 -17.13 -6.27 -1.50
N ASP A 15 -16.20 -5.31 -1.60
CA ASP A 15 -15.36 -4.88 -0.47
C ASP A 15 -16.14 -4.11 0.59
N TYR A 16 -17.24 -3.48 0.20
CA TYR A 16 -18.13 -2.74 1.11
C TYR A 16 -19.32 -3.59 1.56
N LYS A 17 -19.62 -4.67 0.85
CA LYS A 17 -20.66 -5.59 1.28
C LYS A 17 -20.16 -6.30 2.53
N THR A 18 -20.80 -5.97 3.62
CA THR A 18 -20.79 -6.83 4.78
C THR A 18 -22.02 -7.70 4.70
N ASN A 19 -21.89 -8.98 5.01
CA ASN A 19 -23.07 -9.85 5.22
C ASN A 19 -23.86 -9.45 6.46
N CYS A 20 -23.62 -8.23 6.94
CA CYS A 20 -24.21 -7.67 8.13
C CYS A 20 -25.64 -7.26 7.88
N LYS A 21 -26.56 -7.97 8.50
CA LYS A 21 -27.99 -7.61 8.61
C LYS A 21 -28.28 -6.67 9.77
N ALA A 22 -27.25 -6.11 10.39
CA ALA A 22 -27.41 -5.29 11.58
C ALA A 22 -28.16 -3.99 11.28
N GLU A 23 -29.13 -3.68 12.10
CA GLU A 23 -29.98 -2.50 11.96
C GLU A 23 -29.28 -1.23 12.40
N THR A 24 -28.34 -1.31 13.35
CA THR A 24 -27.65 -0.12 13.88
C THR A 24 -26.30 0.10 13.21
N PRO A 25 -25.89 1.38 13.00
CA PRO A 25 -24.59 1.71 12.40
C PRO A 25 -23.41 1.14 13.18
N THR A 26 -23.47 1.13 14.51
CA THR A 26 -22.40 0.60 15.37
C THR A 26 -22.24 -0.90 15.21
N LYS A 27 -23.36 -1.64 15.25
CA LYS A 27 -23.32 -3.10 15.06
C LYS A 27 -22.79 -3.45 13.67
N ARG A 28 -23.23 -2.74 12.63
CA ARG A 28 -22.73 -2.90 11.27
C ARG A 28 -21.23 -2.63 11.17
N LEU A 29 -20.74 -1.59 11.85
CA LEU A 29 -19.31 -1.29 11.91
C LEU A 29 -18.53 -2.44 12.56
N CYS A 30 -19.00 -2.92 13.71
CA CYS A 30 -18.35 -4.01 14.43
C CYS A 30 -18.34 -5.31 13.60
N GLU A 31 -19.46 -5.71 13.06
CA GLU A 31 -19.54 -6.92 12.22
C GLU A 31 -18.67 -6.82 10.97
N SER A 32 -18.59 -5.64 10.38
CA SER A 32 -17.72 -5.39 9.22
C SER A 32 -16.23 -5.45 9.58
N LEU A 33 -15.83 -4.80 10.67
CA LEU A 33 -14.43 -4.73 11.08
C LEU A 33 -13.92 -6.08 11.60
N PHE A 34 -14.75 -6.77 12.36
CA PHE A 34 -14.41 -8.05 12.98
C PHE A 34 -14.79 -9.26 12.14
N SER A 35 -15.22 -9.08 10.88
CA SER A 35 -15.26 -10.21 9.96
C SER A 35 -13.87 -10.83 9.88
N PHE A 36 -13.79 -12.17 9.91
CA PHE A 36 -12.52 -12.89 10.01
C PHE A 36 -11.48 -12.42 8.98
N GLU A 37 -11.86 -12.31 7.72
CA GLU A 37 -10.96 -11.90 6.64
C GLU A 37 -10.41 -10.49 6.84
N ARG A 38 -11.27 -9.52 7.20
CA ARG A 38 -10.84 -8.13 7.39
C ARG A 38 -10.01 -7.97 8.65
N PHE A 39 -10.41 -8.61 9.73
CA PHE A 39 -9.68 -8.56 10.98
C PHE A 39 -8.29 -9.17 10.83
N TYR A 40 -8.19 -10.34 10.20
CA TYR A 40 -6.92 -10.98 9.88
C TYR A 40 -6.04 -10.10 8.99
N PHE A 41 -6.61 -9.54 7.91
CA PHE A 41 -5.90 -8.60 7.04
C PHE A 41 -5.38 -7.39 7.82
N PHE A 42 -6.20 -6.81 8.69
CA PHE A 42 -5.80 -5.67 9.50
C PHE A 42 -4.65 -5.99 10.46
N LEU A 43 -4.74 -7.10 11.17
CA LEU A 43 -3.70 -7.52 12.12
C LEU A 43 -2.37 -7.77 11.40
N ARG A 44 -2.41 -8.38 10.25
CA ARG A 44 -1.21 -8.75 9.52
C ARG A 44 -0.61 -7.60 8.71
N TYR A 45 -1.43 -6.83 8.02
CA TYR A 45 -0.98 -5.83 7.06
C TYR A 45 -1.38 -4.40 7.39
N GLY A 46 -2.49 -4.20 8.06
CA GLY A 46 -3.10 -2.90 8.30
C GLY A 46 -2.45 -2.05 9.39
N ILE A 47 -1.44 -2.57 10.08
CA ILE A 47 -0.74 -1.87 11.16
C ILE A 47 0.72 -1.67 10.75
N ALA A 48 1.21 -0.45 10.94
CA ALA A 48 2.60 -0.09 10.78
C ALA A 48 3.10 0.63 12.04
N TYR A 49 4.32 0.34 12.43
CA TYR A 49 5.03 1.11 13.44
C TYR A 49 6.00 2.06 12.74
N VAL A 50 5.94 3.32 13.11
CA VAL A 50 6.68 4.40 12.47
C VAL A 50 7.62 5.00 13.50
N ASP A 51 8.90 5.01 13.20
CA ASP A 51 9.89 5.67 14.01
C ASP A 51 9.77 7.19 13.85
N HIS A 52 9.40 7.87 14.92
CA HIS A 52 9.19 9.31 14.96
C HIS A 52 10.10 9.93 16.03
N PRO A 53 10.56 11.20 15.86
CA PRO A 53 11.38 11.87 16.87
C PRO A 53 10.83 11.84 18.31
N ASN A 54 9.51 11.78 18.44
CA ASN A 54 8.79 11.70 19.71
C ASN A 54 8.50 10.24 20.17
N GLY A 55 9.18 9.25 19.59
CA GLY A 55 9.00 7.84 19.90
C GLY A 55 8.20 7.07 18.86
N LEU A 56 8.08 5.77 19.07
CA LEU A 56 7.43 4.86 18.16
C LEU A 56 5.92 5.12 18.08
N GLN A 57 5.42 5.37 16.89
CA GLN A 57 3.99 5.62 16.63
C GLN A 57 3.34 4.47 15.88
N LYS A 58 2.13 4.10 16.27
CA LYS A 58 1.33 3.10 15.58
C LYS A 58 0.40 3.76 14.56
N HIS A 59 0.60 3.44 13.30
CA HIS A 59 -0.25 3.87 12.19
C HIS A 59 -1.13 2.71 11.72
N VAL A 60 -2.40 3.00 11.48
CA VAL A 60 -3.38 2.01 11.04
C VAL A 60 -3.93 2.41 9.67
N MET A 61 -4.06 1.46 8.78
CA MET A 61 -4.68 1.68 7.46
C MET A 61 -6.07 2.31 7.63
N ARG A 62 -6.31 3.34 6.85
CA ARG A 62 -7.66 3.89 6.68
C ARG A 62 -8.45 3.04 5.68
N TYR A 63 -9.78 3.07 5.77
CA TYR A 63 -10.63 2.32 4.84
C TYR A 63 -10.34 2.58 3.34
N PRO A 64 -10.04 3.82 2.87
CA PRO A 64 -9.71 4.01 1.46
C PRO A 64 -8.43 3.27 1.04
N GLN A 65 -7.46 3.15 1.95
CA GLN A 65 -6.22 2.41 1.71
C GLN A 65 -6.49 0.90 1.63
N VAL A 66 -7.30 0.35 2.53
CA VAL A 66 -7.70 -1.07 2.51
C VAL A 66 -8.36 -1.42 1.18
N PHE A 67 -9.34 -0.62 0.77
CA PHE A 67 -10.08 -0.90 -0.47
C PHE A 67 -9.22 -0.70 -1.71
N ALA A 68 -8.34 0.30 -1.72
CA ALA A 68 -7.40 0.49 -2.81
C ALA A 68 -6.42 -0.69 -2.93
N THR A 69 -5.85 -1.17 -1.82
CA THR A 69 -4.96 -2.34 -1.82
C THR A 69 -5.68 -3.58 -2.36
N LYS A 70 -6.90 -3.85 -1.89
CA LYS A 70 -7.69 -4.98 -2.37
C LYS A 70 -8.18 -4.82 -3.82
N ALA A 71 -8.40 -3.61 -4.28
CA ALA A 71 -8.70 -3.35 -5.68
C ALA A 71 -7.48 -3.59 -6.57
N ILE A 72 -6.28 -3.16 -6.16
CA ILE A 72 -5.03 -3.41 -6.88
C ILE A 72 -4.82 -4.92 -7.05
N GLU A 73 -4.88 -5.69 -5.96
CA GLU A 73 -4.77 -7.14 -6.00
C GLU A 73 -5.68 -7.75 -7.07
N ARG A 74 -6.99 -7.46 -7.00
CA ARG A 74 -7.97 -8.01 -7.94
C ARG A 74 -7.73 -7.62 -9.40
N HIS A 75 -7.26 -6.40 -9.66
CA HIS A 75 -6.94 -5.97 -11.00
C HIS A 75 -5.69 -6.68 -11.54
N LEU A 76 -4.68 -6.83 -10.71
CA LEU A 76 -3.46 -7.58 -11.07
C LEU A 76 -3.78 -9.07 -11.33
N ASP A 77 -4.62 -9.69 -10.50
CA ASP A 77 -5.03 -11.08 -10.67
C ASP A 77 -5.82 -11.32 -11.97
N LYS A 78 -6.49 -10.30 -12.48
CA LYS A 78 -7.15 -10.32 -13.81
C LYS A 78 -6.18 -10.09 -14.97
N GLY A 79 -4.89 -9.87 -14.70
CA GLY A 79 -3.89 -9.53 -15.71
C GLY A 79 -3.93 -8.07 -16.17
N GLU A 80 -4.67 -7.20 -15.48
CA GLU A 80 -4.71 -5.78 -15.80
C GLU A 80 -3.38 -5.11 -15.45
N GLN A 81 -2.75 -4.45 -16.42
CA GLN A 81 -1.42 -3.86 -16.26
C GLN A 81 -1.44 -2.40 -15.82
N LYS A 82 -2.60 -1.74 -15.90
CA LYS A 82 -2.75 -0.31 -15.62
C LYS A 82 -4.01 -0.05 -14.81
N GLY A 83 -3.93 0.95 -13.93
CA GLY A 83 -5.07 1.38 -13.14
C GLY A 83 -4.89 2.80 -12.60
N ILE A 84 -5.98 3.42 -12.20
CA ILE A 84 -5.99 4.75 -11.56
C ILE A 84 -6.63 4.62 -10.19
N ILE A 85 -5.92 5.11 -9.17
CA ILE A 85 -6.43 5.24 -7.82
C ILE A 85 -6.73 6.72 -7.58
N TRP A 86 -8.01 7.05 -7.53
CA TRP A 86 -8.44 8.41 -7.27
C TRP A 86 -8.58 8.67 -5.77
N HIS A 87 -7.58 9.30 -5.20
CA HIS A 87 -7.57 9.70 -3.80
C HIS A 87 -7.39 11.21 -3.66
N THR A 88 -8.12 11.81 -2.73
CA THR A 88 -7.98 13.25 -2.40
C THR A 88 -6.59 13.56 -1.82
N GLN A 89 -6.22 14.83 -1.84
CA GLN A 89 -5.03 15.30 -1.14
C GLN A 89 -5.14 14.99 0.36
N GLY A 90 -4.04 14.63 1.01
CA GLY A 90 -4.03 14.29 2.44
C GLY A 90 -4.65 12.93 2.80
N SER A 91 -5.10 12.12 1.82
CA SER A 91 -5.66 10.79 2.07
C SER A 91 -4.64 9.73 2.47
N GLY A 92 -3.35 10.06 2.47
CA GLY A 92 -2.27 9.14 2.83
C GLY A 92 -1.82 8.24 1.67
N LYS A 93 -1.64 8.80 0.47
CA LYS A 93 -1.15 8.06 -0.70
C LYS A 93 0.22 7.40 -0.47
N THR A 94 1.14 8.09 0.21
CA THR A 94 2.46 7.53 0.57
C THR A 94 2.34 6.35 1.53
N ALA A 95 1.43 6.45 2.51
CA ALA A 95 1.15 5.32 3.40
C ALA A 95 0.50 4.15 2.65
N LEU A 96 -0.38 4.43 1.67
CA LEU A 96 -0.93 3.39 0.79
C LEU A 96 0.18 2.65 0.03
N ALA A 97 1.17 3.37 -0.53
CA ALA A 97 2.30 2.75 -1.19
C ALA A 97 3.08 1.81 -0.26
N TYR A 98 3.36 2.25 0.97
CA TYR A 98 3.98 1.40 1.99
C TYR A 98 3.17 0.11 2.26
N PHE A 99 1.87 0.24 2.49
CA PHE A 99 1.02 -0.92 2.76
C PHE A 99 0.92 -1.87 1.57
N ASN A 100 0.92 -1.34 0.35
CA ASN A 100 0.97 -2.16 -0.86
C ASN A 100 2.28 -2.94 -0.97
N VAL A 101 3.42 -2.32 -0.68
CA VAL A 101 4.71 -3.05 -0.63
C VAL A 101 4.63 -4.20 0.35
N LYS A 102 4.17 -3.94 1.58
CA LYS A 102 4.04 -4.96 2.62
C LYS A 102 3.10 -6.10 2.22
N TYR A 103 1.93 -5.76 1.71
CA TYR A 103 0.89 -6.73 1.36
C TYR A 103 1.23 -7.53 0.11
N LEU A 104 1.54 -6.84 -0.99
CA LEU A 104 1.75 -7.49 -2.29
C LEU A 104 3.04 -8.31 -2.31
N THR A 105 4.06 -7.94 -1.55
CA THR A 105 5.24 -8.78 -1.41
C THR A 105 4.89 -10.13 -0.80
N ASP A 106 4.12 -10.15 0.28
CA ASP A 106 3.70 -11.39 0.92
C ASP A 106 2.74 -12.19 0.02
N TYR A 107 1.80 -11.51 -0.61
CA TYR A 107 0.82 -12.12 -1.50
C TYR A 107 1.48 -12.84 -2.69
N TYR A 108 2.39 -12.17 -3.38
CA TYR A 108 3.08 -12.76 -4.54
C TYR A 108 4.20 -13.72 -4.17
N SER A 109 4.83 -13.55 -3.01
CA SER A 109 5.85 -14.50 -2.54
C SER A 109 5.30 -15.92 -2.35
N GLN A 110 4.02 -16.03 -1.95
CA GLN A 110 3.32 -17.33 -1.86
C GLN A 110 3.11 -17.99 -3.22
N GLN A 111 3.20 -17.21 -4.30
CA GLN A 111 3.12 -17.69 -5.69
C GLN A 111 4.51 -17.86 -6.33
N GLY A 112 5.58 -17.71 -5.55
CA GLY A 112 6.95 -17.79 -6.06
C GLY A 112 7.40 -16.57 -6.86
N ILE A 113 6.65 -15.47 -6.78
CA ILE A 113 6.93 -14.21 -7.49
C ILE A 113 7.53 -13.20 -6.52
N VAL A 114 8.61 -12.55 -6.90
CA VAL A 114 9.22 -11.45 -6.15
C VAL A 114 8.87 -10.13 -6.81
N PRO A 115 7.91 -9.35 -6.27
CA PRO A 115 7.50 -8.10 -6.86
C PRO A 115 8.54 -7.00 -6.61
N GLN A 116 8.70 -6.11 -7.58
CA GLN A 116 9.51 -4.90 -7.47
C GLN A 116 8.59 -3.68 -7.42
N PHE A 117 8.94 -2.71 -6.58
CA PHE A 117 8.14 -1.51 -6.37
C PHE A 117 8.93 -0.27 -6.72
N PHE A 118 8.36 0.55 -7.61
CA PHE A 118 8.89 1.85 -8.02
C PHE A 118 7.91 2.94 -7.64
N PHE A 119 8.35 3.88 -6.81
CA PHE A 119 7.58 5.06 -6.43
C PHE A 119 8.13 6.26 -7.20
N ILE A 120 7.40 6.66 -8.23
CA ILE A 120 7.83 7.70 -9.17
C ILE A 120 7.12 9.00 -8.83
N VAL A 121 7.87 10.07 -8.63
CA VAL A 121 7.38 11.43 -8.34
C VAL A 121 7.98 12.46 -9.28
N ASP A 122 7.25 13.56 -9.47
CA ASP A 122 7.67 14.68 -10.32
C ASP A 122 8.48 15.73 -9.55
N ARG A 123 8.31 15.85 -8.24
CA ARG A 123 8.92 16.90 -7.42
C ARG A 123 9.99 16.34 -6.50
N ILE A 124 11.08 17.08 -6.31
CA ILE A 124 12.21 16.67 -5.46
C ILE A 124 11.81 16.65 -3.98
N ASP A 125 11.02 17.62 -3.52
CA ASP A 125 10.53 17.64 -2.13
C ASP A 125 9.65 16.43 -1.81
N LEU A 126 8.84 15.96 -2.76
CA LEU A 126 8.05 14.74 -2.61
C LEU A 126 8.94 13.48 -2.58
N LEU A 127 10.04 13.48 -3.33
CA LEU A 127 11.03 12.40 -3.29
C LEU A 127 11.63 12.25 -1.89
N GLU A 128 12.15 13.35 -1.33
CA GLU A 128 12.77 13.36 -0.01
C GLU A 128 11.77 13.00 1.10
N GLN A 129 10.56 13.53 1.01
CA GLN A 129 9.48 13.18 1.93
C GLN A 129 9.15 11.69 1.85
N ALA A 130 9.01 11.14 0.66
CA ALA A 130 8.69 9.73 0.47
C ALA A 130 9.81 8.83 1.02
N GLN A 131 11.08 9.17 0.76
CA GLN A 131 12.22 8.43 1.29
C GLN A 131 12.20 8.39 2.82
N LYS A 132 12.02 9.54 3.48
CA LYS A 132 11.92 9.63 4.94
C LYS A 132 10.76 8.81 5.48
N GLU A 133 9.60 8.91 4.86
CA GLU A 133 8.39 8.21 5.27
C GLU A 133 8.51 6.68 5.13
N PHE A 134 9.13 6.18 4.07
CA PHE A 134 9.35 4.75 3.88
C PHE A 134 10.42 4.20 4.83
N THR A 135 11.53 4.92 4.99
CA THR A 135 12.60 4.52 5.90
C THR A 135 12.11 4.45 7.35
N ARG A 136 11.34 5.44 7.81
CA ARG A 136 10.74 5.44 9.15
C ARG A 136 9.78 4.27 9.40
N ARG A 137 9.24 3.68 8.35
CA ARG A 137 8.38 2.48 8.42
C ARG A 137 9.15 1.18 8.25
N GLY A 138 10.47 1.25 8.20
CA GLY A 138 11.34 0.09 8.11
C GLY A 138 11.53 -0.49 6.70
N LEU A 139 11.11 0.22 5.64
CA LEU A 139 11.47 -0.17 4.29
C LEU A 139 12.93 0.21 3.98
N LYS A 140 13.59 -0.65 3.24
CA LYS A 140 14.83 -0.28 2.55
C LYS A 140 14.48 0.56 1.33
N VAL A 141 15.01 1.77 1.28
CA VAL A 141 14.76 2.69 0.17
C VAL A 141 15.97 2.71 -0.74
N ASN A 142 15.77 2.42 -2.02
CA ASN A 142 16.80 2.48 -3.04
C ASN A 142 16.61 3.77 -3.86
N PRO A 143 17.44 4.80 -3.65
CA PRO A 143 17.37 6.01 -4.47
C PRO A 143 18.01 5.75 -5.84
N VAL A 144 17.37 6.23 -6.88
CA VAL A 144 17.93 6.22 -8.24
C VAL A 144 18.58 7.58 -8.52
N GLN A 145 19.84 7.57 -8.93
CA GLN A 145 20.60 8.79 -9.18
C GLN A 145 20.69 9.15 -10.65
N SER A 146 20.66 8.15 -11.55
CA SER A 146 20.79 8.35 -12.98
C SER A 146 19.81 7.48 -13.78
N LYS A 147 19.65 7.84 -15.07
CA LYS A 147 18.85 7.04 -16.02
C LYS A 147 19.44 5.65 -16.23
N GLU A 148 20.75 5.55 -16.26
CA GLU A 148 21.49 4.31 -16.45
C GLU A 148 21.26 3.37 -15.25
N ASP A 149 21.28 3.91 -14.03
CA ASP A 149 20.98 3.14 -12.81
C ASP A 149 19.55 2.61 -12.83
N PHE A 150 18.59 3.43 -13.26
CA PHE A 150 17.21 3.00 -13.38
C PHE A 150 17.02 1.88 -14.40
N ALA A 151 17.66 2.02 -15.57
CA ALA A 151 17.61 0.99 -16.60
C ALA A 151 18.23 -0.33 -16.15
N LYS A 152 19.32 -0.30 -15.38
CA LYS A 152 19.92 -1.48 -14.77
C LYS A 152 18.98 -2.13 -13.74
N LEU A 153 18.39 -1.33 -12.85
CA LEU A 153 17.45 -1.85 -11.84
C LEU A 153 16.24 -2.53 -12.45
N ILE A 154 15.74 -2.04 -13.59
CA ILE A 154 14.64 -2.69 -14.31
C ILE A 154 15.09 -4.00 -14.96
N LYS A 155 16.30 -4.03 -15.56
CA LYS A 155 16.81 -5.21 -16.28
C LYS A 155 17.28 -6.31 -15.33
N ASP A 156 18.05 -5.95 -14.32
CA ASP A 156 18.79 -6.91 -13.50
C ASP A 156 17.98 -7.36 -12.25
N GLY A 157 16.88 -6.65 -11.95
CA GLY A 157 16.11 -6.84 -10.74
C GLY A 157 16.84 -6.35 -9.47
N VAL A 158 16.11 -5.77 -8.54
CA VAL A 158 16.66 -5.30 -7.25
C VAL A 158 16.98 -6.49 -6.32
N THR A 159 16.45 -7.65 -6.62
CA THR A 159 16.39 -8.81 -5.71
C THR A 159 17.71 -9.52 -5.46
N THR A 160 18.74 -9.30 -6.28
CA THR A 160 20.01 -10.00 -6.13
C THR A 160 20.85 -9.56 -4.93
N GLN A 161 20.50 -8.47 -4.25
CA GLN A 161 21.31 -7.90 -3.18
C GLN A 161 20.62 -7.80 -1.81
N ASN A 162 19.35 -8.13 -1.68
CA ASN A 162 18.64 -8.01 -0.41
C ASN A 162 18.91 -9.19 0.52
N LYS A 163 20.13 -9.27 1.05
CA LYS A 163 20.54 -10.31 2.02
C LYS A 163 19.87 -10.15 3.39
N GLU A 164 19.23 -9.01 3.66
CA GLU A 164 18.67 -8.70 4.97
C GLU A 164 17.20 -9.09 5.10
N GLY A 165 16.55 -9.58 4.04
CA GLY A 165 15.13 -9.95 4.06
C GLY A 165 14.16 -8.78 4.32
N LYS A 166 14.64 -7.54 4.21
CA LYS A 166 13.82 -6.34 4.38
C LYS A 166 13.01 -6.08 3.12
N LEU A 167 11.78 -5.63 3.33
CA LEU A 167 10.95 -5.10 2.24
C LEU A 167 11.60 -3.85 1.67
N GLU A 168 11.61 -3.71 0.35
CA GLU A 168 12.28 -2.59 -0.31
C GLU A 168 11.40 -1.89 -1.34
N ILE A 169 11.72 -0.62 -1.57
CA ILE A 169 11.07 0.23 -2.55
C ILE A 169 12.11 1.13 -3.22
N THR A 170 12.00 1.29 -4.53
CA THR A 170 12.83 2.21 -5.30
C THR A 170 12.10 3.52 -5.49
N VAL A 171 12.72 4.64 -5.12
CA VAL A 171 12.12 5.97 -5.24
C VAL A 171 12.83 6.77 -6.32
N VAL A 172 12.04 7.28 -7.27
CA VAL A 172 12.53 7.88 -8.51
C VAL A 172 11.91 9.25 -8.74
N ASN A 173 12.73 10.24 -9.14
CA ASN A 173 12.23 11.51 -9.64
C ASN A 173 12.23 11.50 -11.16
N ILE A 174 11.06 11.77 -11.77
CA ILE A 174 10.89 11.71 -13.22
C ILE A 174 11.72 12.78 -13.97
N HIS A 175 12.03 13.91 -13.32
CA HIS A 175 12.82 14.98 -13.92
C HIS A 175 14.32 14.66 -14.02
N LYS A 176 14.76 13.54 -13.49
CA LYS A 176 16.15 13.06 -13.67
C LYS A 176 16.36 12.26 -14.95
N PHE A 177 15.31 12.10 -15.75
CA PHE A 177 15.28 11.35 -16.99
C PHE A 177 14.87 12.25 -18.17
#